data_0529d8e6885bdc9ded615d288f1da485
#
_entry.id   0529d8e6885bdc9ded615d288f1da485
#
_cell.length_a   1.000
_cell.length_b   1.000
_cell.length_c   1.000
_cell.angle_alpha   90.00
_cell.angle_beta   90.00
_cell.angle_gamma   90.00
#
_symmetry.space_group_name_H-M   'P 1'
#
loop_
_entity.id
_entity.type
_entity.pdbx_description
1 polymer ?
#
loop_
_entity_poly.entity_id
_entity_poly.type
_entity_poly.pdbx_seq_one_letter_code
_entity_poly.pdbx_strand_id
1 'polypeptide(L)'
;YLPESDICIGVAGAGILKYTDELKRLGIDTLVTDSEPDLPKPVINHADLCVNYLGGGIVVLSKTQTKLKALLEKLGCKCYIINESLKNAYPEDCLLNCIANSTDIICNYDITSAKIKELANEKTVIDVNQGYTKCSVCTVSDKAFITDDKSIYKALKNAEYDVLEVEKGSVDLDGYDYGFIGGACCKISKDVLA
;
A
#
# COMPACT_ATOMS: atom_id res chain seq x y z
N TYR A 1 6.26 -4.23 0.52
CA TYR A 1 7.09 -5.36 0.94
C TYR A 1 6.26 -6.64 0.93
N LEU A 2 6.85 -7.73 0.47
CA LEU A 2 6.14 -9.00 0.29
C LEU A 2 6.40 -9.95 1.47
N PRO A 3 5.44 -10.85 1.79
CA PRO A 3 5.66 -11.89 2.77
C PRO A 3 6.62 -12.98 2.24
N GLU A 4 7.50 -13.48 3.11
CA GLU A 4 8.42 -14.59 2.82
C GLU A 4 7.81 -15.95 3.17
N SER A 5 6.71 -15.97 3.93
CA SER A 5 5.94 -17.14 4.34
C SER A 5 4.45 -16.80 4.35
N ASP A 6 3.61 -17.77 4.69
CA ASP A 6 2.18 -17.54 4.88
C ASP A 6 1.95 -16.45 5.94
N ILE A 7 1.11 -15.48 5.62
CA ILE A 7 0.76 -14.44 6.59
C ILE A 7 -0.24 -15.00 7.62
N CYS A 8 -0.11 -14.56 8.86
CA CYS A 8 -1.10 -14.82 9.90
C CYS A 8 -1.86 -13.57 10.33
N ILE A 9 -1.42 -12.39 9.90
CA ILE A 9 -2.07 -11.10 10.21
C ILE A 9 -2.07 -10.25 8.96
N GLY A 10 -3.23 -9.68 8.63
CA GLY A 10 -3.42 -8.68 7.58
C GLY A 10 -3.88 -7.34 8.16
N VAL A 11 -3.39 -6.23 7.61
CA VAL A 11 -3.92 -4.89 7.89
C VAL A 11 -4.79 -4.47 6.71
N ALA A 12 -6.03 -4.09 6.99
CA ALA A 12 -6.99 -3.74 5.95
C ALA A 12 -7.95 -2.63 6.40
N GLY A 13 -8.62 -2.03 5.45
CA GLY A 13 -9.72 -1.10 5.72
C GLY A 13 -11.01 -1.80 6.16
N ALA A 14 -11.99 -1.03 6.63
CA ALA A 14 -13.23 -1.56 7.19
C ALA A 14 -14.05 -2.44 6.19
N GLY A 15 -13.85 -2.29 4.89
CA GLY A 15 -14.48 -3.13 3.86
C GLY A 15 -14.17 -4.62 4.00
N ILE A 16 -13.04 -4.97 4.64
CA ILE A 16 -12.63 -6.37 4.87
C ILE A 16 -13.53 -7.10 5.85
N LEU A 17 -14.28 -6.39 6.70
CA LEU A 17 -15.09 -7.00 7.77
C LEU A 17 -16.09 -8.03 7.26
N LYS A 18 -16.57 -7.89 6.03
CA LYS A 18 -17.47 -8.86 5.39
C LYS A 18 -16.79 -10.19 5.02
N TYR A 19 -15.45 -10.24 5.01
CA TYR A 19 -14.64 -11.43 4.67
C TYR A 19 -13.87 -11.98 5.88
N THR A 20 -14.10 -11.47 7.08
CA THR A 20 -13.32 -11.84 8.28
C THR A 20 -13.38 -13.35 8.59
N ASP A 21 -14.53 -14.00 8.38
CA ASP A 21 -14.69 -15.42 8.65
C ASP A 21 -13.91 -16.28 7.64
N GLU A 22 -13.87 -15.88 6.37
CA GLU A 22 -13.08 -16.54 5.33
C GLU A 22 -11.58 -16.42 5.63
N LEU A 23 -11.12 -15.23 5.99
CA LEU A 23 -9.72 -15.00 6.36
C LEU A 23 -9.31 -15.80 7.59
N LYS A 24 -10.18 -15.90 8.60
CA LYS A 24 -9.94 -16.73 9.79
C LYS A 24 -9.82 -18.23 9.44
N ARG A 25 -10.62 -18.74 8.51
CA ARG A 25 -10.50 -20.13 8.01
C ARG A 25 -9.15 -20.40 7.35
N LEU A 26 -8.54 -19.35 6.76
CA LEU A 26 -7.19 -19.39 6.19
C LEU A 26 -6.10 -19.14 7.24
N GLY A 27 -6.46 -18.97 8.53
CA GLY A 27 -5.52 -18.68 9.60
C GLY A 27 -5.03 -17.23 9.65
N ILE A 28 -5.75 -16.30 8.99
CA ILE A 28 -5.37 -14.89 8.89
C ILE A 28 -6.27 -14.04 9.81
N ASP A 29 -5.68 -13.47 10.85
CA ASP A 29 -6.33 -12.43 11.65
C ASP A 29 -6.24 -11.07 10.96
N THR A 30 -7.24 -10.22 11.18
CA THR A 30 -7.33 -8.91 10.52
C THR A 30 -7.25 -7.77 11.53
N LEU A 31 -6.33 -6.85 11.32
CA LEU A 31 -6.29 -5.55 11.98
C LEU A 31 -6.93 -4.52 11.05
N VAL A 32 -7.95 -3.83 11.55
CA VAL A 32 -8.69 -2.85 10.76
C VAL A 32 -8.18 -1.44 11.08
N THR A 33 -7.95 -0.65 10.02
CA THR A 33 -7.58 0.76 10.15
C THR A 33 -8.74 1.59 10.69
N ASP A 34 -8.43 2.63 11.47
CA ASP A 34 -9.40 3.67 11.77
C ASP A 34 -9.69 4.48 10.48
N SER A 35 -10.92 5.01 10.35
CA SER A 35 -11.29 5.92 9.25
C SER A 35 -10.41 7.16 9.25
N GLU A 36 -10.07 7.63 8.05
CA GLU A 36 -9.40 8.91 7.82
C GLU A 36 -10.42 9.98 7.44
N PRO A 37 -10.94 10.78 8.38
CA PRO A 37 -12.05 11.69 8.12
C PRO A 37 -11.71 12.78 7.11
N ASP A 38 -10.43 13.06 6.93
CA ASP A 38 -9.94 14.06 5.99
C ASP A 38 -9.72 13.54 4.56
N LEU A 39 -9.95 12.23 4.31
CA LEU A 39 -9.91 11.65 2.96
C LEU A 39 -11.26 11.77 2.24
N PRO A 40 -11.28 11.66 0.90
CA PRO A 40 -12.52 11.56 0.12
C PRO A 40 -13.40 10.40 0.60
N LYS A 41 -14.71 10.62 0.69
CA LYS A 41 -15.67 9.62 1.22
C LYS A 41 -15.53 8.21 0.65
N PRO A 42 -15.34 8.00 -0.67
CA PRO A 42 -15.21 6.66 -1.22
C PRO A 42 -13.98 5.89 -0.71
N VAL A 43 -12.92 6.60 -0.31
CA VAL A 43 -11.63 6.01 0.09
C VAL A 43 -11.27 6.22 1.57
N ILE A 44 -12.21 6.77 2.36
CA ILE A 44 -12.02 7.11 3.78
C ILE A 44 -11.56 5.93 4.67
N ASN A 45 -11.82 4.70 4.22
CA ASN A 45 -11.47 3.46 4.93
C ASN A 45 -10.39 2.65 4.18
N HIS A 46 -9.69 3.24 3.21
CA HIS A 46 -8.67 2.53 2.45
C HIS A 46 -7.34 2.49 3.22
N ALA A 47 -6.92 1.28 3.61
CA ALA A 47 -5.72 1.07 4.42
C ALA A 47 -4.44 1.54 3.71
N ASP A 48 -4.35 1.36 2.41
CA ASP A 48 -3.20 1.71 1.58
C ASP A 48 -2.93 3.22 1.45
N LEU A 49 -3.89 4.06 1.86
CA LEU A 49 -3.72 5.52 1.95
C LEU A 49 -3.22 5.97 3.34
N CYS A 50 -3.44 5.18 4.39
CA CYS A 50 -3.11 5.57 5.77
C CYS A 50 -2.04 4.71 6.45
N VAL A 51 -1.62 3.61 5.82
CA VAL A 51 -0.60 2.69 6.34
C VAL A 51 0.34 2.23 5.23
N ASN A 52 1.64 2.26 5.48
CA ASN A 52 2.64 1.67 4.60
C ASN A 52 3.64 0.80 5.38
N TYR A 53 3.95 -0.39 4.86
CA TYR A 53 4.96 -1.29 5.40
C TYR A 53 6.23 -1.22 4.55
N LEU A 54 7.33 -0.75 5.14
CA LEU A 54 8.60 -0.55 4.45
C LEU A 54 9.54 -1.76 4.53
N GLY A 55 9.09 -2.87 5.16
CA GLY A 55 9.92 -4.03 5.41
C GLY A 55 10.65 -3.98 6.76
N GLY A 56 11.26 -5.11 7.18
CA GLY A 56 12.03 -5.17 8.42
C GLY A 56 11.25 -4.83 9.70
N GLY A 57 9.93 -4.99 9.69
CA GLY A 57 9.05 -4.60 10.79
C GLY A 57 8.77 -3.10 10.88
N ILE A 58 9.14 -2.29 9.89
CA ILE A 58 8.93 -0.84 9.89
C ILE A 58 7.58 -0.51 9.25
N VAL A 59 6.71 0.16 10.00
CA VAL A 59 5.39 0.62 9.54
C VAL A 59 5.28 2.13 9.68
N VAL A 60 4.82 2.79 8.63
CA VAL A 60 4.54 4.23 8.62
C VAL A 60 3.03 4.42 8.55
N LEU A 61 2.50 5.31 9.38
CA LEU A 61 1.07 5.50 9.59
C LEU A 61 0.69 6.98 9.54
N SER A 62 -0.54 7.25 9.14
CA SER A 62 -1.15 8.58 9.32
C SER A 62 -1.41 8.90 10.79
N LYS A 63 -1.69 10.16 11.08
CA LYS A 63 -1.90 10.65 12.46
C LYS A 63 -3.08 10.01 13.18
N THR A 64 -4.10 9.59 12.47
CA THR A 64 -5.33 9.03 13.03
C THR A 64 -5.15 7.59 13.51
N GLN A 65 -4.17 6.85 12.98
CA GLN A 65 -3.97 5.41 13.19
C GLN A 65 -3.32 5.07 14.54
N THR A 66 -3.72 5.73 15.62
CA THR A 66 -3.08 5.56 16.94
C THR A 66 -3.39 4.21 17.59
N LYS A 67 -4.60 3.68 17.42
CA LYS A 67 -4.98 2.36 17.93
C LYS A 67 -4.25 1.26 17.16
N LEU A 68 -4.24 1.35 15.82
CA LEU A 68 -3.52 0.41 14.97
C LEU A 68 -2.03 0.41 15.30
N LYS A 69 -1.43 1.61 15.49
CA LYS A 69 -0.03 1.74 15.94
C LYS A 69 0.24 0.91 17.20
N ALA A 70 -0.59 1.09 18.24
CA ALA A 70 -0.40 0.37 19.50
C ALA A 70 -0.53 -1.17 19.36
N LEU A 71 -1.39 -1.65 18.44
CA LEU A 71 -1.52 -3.07 18.14
C LEU A 71 -0.29 -3.61 17.41
N LEU A 72 0.18 -2.90 16.38
CA LEU A 72 1.37 -3.28 15.61
C LEU A 72 2.64 -3.28 16.47
N GLU A 73 2.79 -2.32 17.38
CA GLU A 73 3.91 -2.27 18.31
C GLU A 73 3.92 -3.47 19.27
N LYS A 74 2.74 -3.93 19.74
CA LYS A 74 2.62 -5.18 20.53
C LYS A 74 3.04 -6.42 19.73
N LEU A 75 2.91 -6.38 18.42
CA LEU A 75 3.37 -7.44 17.51
C LEU A 75 4.86 -7.32 17.13
N GLY A 76 5.57 -6.35 17.71
CA GLY A 76 7.01 -6.14 17.48
C GLY A 76 7.35 -5.22 16.32
N CYS A 77 6.38 -4.56 15.70
CA CYS A 77 6.65 -3.59 14.64
C CYS A 77 7.21 -2.28 15.22
N LYS A 78 8.08 -1.62 14.44
CA LYS A 78 8.54 -0.25 14.68
C LYS A 78 7.62 0.71 13.92
N CYS A 79 6.76 1.42 14.64
CA CYS A 79 5.73 2.24 14.04
C CYS A 79 6.07 3.74 14.10
N TYR A 80 5.93 4.43 12.98
CA TYR A 80 6.20 5.86 12.82
C TYR A 80 4.97 6.59 12.31
N ILE A 81 4.60 7.68 12.95
CA ILE A 81 3.53 8.57 12.50
C ILE A 81 4.13 9.66 11.62
N ILE A 82 3.50 9.96 10.48
CA ILE A 82 3.91 11.09 9.63
C ILE A 82 3.59 12.44 10.30
N ASN A 83 4.36 13.47 9.98
CA ASN A 83 4.12 14.83 10.47
C ASN A 83 3.08 15.58 9.63
N GLU A 84 2.94 15.20 8.37
CA GLU A 84 1.97 15.75 7.45
C GLU A 84 0.55 15.28 7.81
N SER A 85 -0.47 16.01 7.41
CA SER A 85 -1.87 15.58 7.51
C SER A 85 -2.37 15.19 6.13
N LEU A 86 -3.06 14.05 6.04
CA LEU A 86 -3.81 13.70 4.84
C LEU A 86 -4.93 14.73 4.63
N LYS A 87 -5.33 14.95 3.39
CA LYS A 87 -6.39 15.89 3.04
C LYS A 87 -7.31 15.30 1.96
N ASN A 88 -8.43 15.97 1.74
CA ASN A 88 -9.49 15.56 0.82
C ASN A 88 -9.18 15.90 -0.66
N ALA A 89 -7.92 15.96 -1.05
CA ALA A 89 -7.55 16.24 -2.44
C ALA A 89 -6.11 15.77 -2.73
N TYR A 90 -5.91 15.32 -3.94
CA TYR A 90 -4.58 15.06 -4.51
C TYR A 90 -3.73 16.35 -4.49
N PRO A 91 -2.45 16.27 -4.11
CA PRO A 91 -1.69 15.05 -3.78
C PRO A 91 -1.68 14.67 -2.29
N GLU A 92 -2.28 15.44 -1.41
CA GLU A 92 -2.18 15.25 0.03
C GLU A 92 -2.99 14.05 0.57
N ASP A 93 -3.77 13.39 -0.26
CA ASP A 93 -4.52 12.17 0.09
C ASP A 93 -3.71 10.87 -0.09
N CYS A 94 -2.55 10.91 -0.77
CA CYS A 94 -1.76 9.73 -1.11
C CYS A 94 -0.29 9.75 -0.62
N LEU A 95 0.03 10.54 0.40
CA LEU A 95 1.39 10.74 0.93
C LEU A 95 2.11 9.46 1.38
N LEU A 96 1.36 8.41 1.72
CA LEU A 96 1.88 7.11 2.17
C LEU A 96 1.83 6.05 1.06
N ASN A 97 1.36 6.38 -0.13
CA ASN A 97 1.07 5.42 -1.18
C ASN A 97 2.30 5.09 -2.04
N CYS A 98 3.23 4.33 -1.50
CA CYS A 98 4.44 3.86 -2.17
C CYS A 98 4.63 2.35 -2.00
N ILE A 99 5.50 1.76 -2.83
CA ILE A 99 5.90 0.36 -2.75
C ILE A 99 7.37 0.31 -2.33
N ALA A 100 7.67 -0.47 -1.28
CA ALA A 100 9.04 -0.78 -0.90
C ALA A 100 9.31 -2.27 -1.13
N ASN A 101 10.45 -2.62 -1.71
CA ASN A 101 10.99 -3.97 -1.75
C ASN A 101 12.34 -4.01 -1.00
N SER A 102 13.12 -5.06 -1.18
CA SER A 102 14.40 -5.22 -0.49
C SER A 102 15.41 -4.10 -0.82
N THR A 103 15.44 -3.61 -2.05
CA THR A 103 16.46 -2.68 -2.57
C THR A 103 15.90 -1.31 -2.95
N ASP A 104 14.63 -1.24 -3.32
CA ASP A 104 14.07 -0.06 -3.98
C ASP A 104 12.83 0.47 -3.27
N ILE A 105 12.52 1.73 -3.52
CA ILE A 105 11.24 2.36 -3.24
C ILE A 105 10.67 2.93 -4.53
N ILE A 106 9.46 2.52 -4.90
CA ILE A 106 8.72 2.99 -6.07
C ILE A 106 7.66 3.96 -5.57
N CYS A 107 7.74 5.19 -5.96
CA CYS A 107 6.82 6.23 -5.48
C CYS A 107 6.85 7.47 -6.39
N ASN A 108 5.85 8.32 -6.28
CA ASN A 108 5.99 9.71 -6.70
C ASN A 108 6.78 10.44 -5.61
N TYR A 109 8.06 10.65 -5.89
CA TYR A 109 8.98 11.13 -4.87
C TYR A 109 8.63 12.53 -4.36
N ASP A 110 8.14 13.42 -5.20
CA ASP A 110 7.84 14.80 -4.82
C ASP A 110 6.79 14.87 -3.70
N ILE A 111 5.75 14.03 -3.78
CA ILE A 111 4.61 14.05 -2.86
C ILE A 111 4.71 13.05 -1.70
N THR A 112 5.59 12.05 -1.80
CA THR A 112 5.77 11.05 -0.74
C THR A 112 6.20 11.70 0.58
N SER A 113 5.60 11.28 1.69
CA SER A 113 5.89 11.81 3.03
C SER A 113 7.38 11.85 3.35
N ALA A 114 7.82 12.94 4.00
CA ALA A 114 9.21 13.11 4.44
C ALA A 114 9.67 11.97 5.36
N LYS A 115 8.76 11.41 6.18
CA LYS A 115 9.08 10.27 7.06
C LYS A 115 9.39 9.00 6.28
N ILE A 116 8.69 8.71 5.19
CA ILE A 116 9.01 7.58 4.30
C ILE A 116 10.37 7.79 3.65
N LYS A 117 10.64 8.98 3.11
CA LYS A 117 11.95 9.32 2.51
C LYS A 117 13.11 9.15 3.49
N GLU A 118 12.92 9.58 4.75
CA GLU A 118 13.89 9.41 5.82
C GLU A 118 14.19 7.92 6.11
N LEU A 119 13.13 7.11 6.26
CA LEU A 119 13.26 5.68 6.61
C LEU A 119 13.70 4.79 5.44
N ALA A 120 13.52 5.24 4.22
CA ALA A 120 13.90 4.54 2.99
C ALA A 120 15.15 5.13 2.32
N ASN A 121 15.95 5.94 3.01
CA ASN A 121 17.08 6.69 2.46
C ASN A 121 18.21 5.81 1.87
N GLU A 122 18.28 4.54 2.28
CA GLU A 122 19.25 3.57 1.73
C GLU A 122 18.72 2.83 0.50
N LYS A 123 17.43 3.02 0.13
CA LYS A 123 16.81 2.38 -1.03
C LYS A 123 17.02 3.22 -2.28
N THR A 124 17.14 2.54 -3.41
CA THR A 124 17.11 3.20 -4.73
C THR A 124 15.69 3.71 -5.01
N VAL A 125 15.57 4.98 -5.39
CA VAL A 125 14.28 5.57 -5.74
C VAL A 125 13.96 5.28 -7.20
N ILE A 126 12.82 4.65 -7.46
CA ILE A 126 12.20 4.56 -8.79
C ILE A 126 11.05 5.55 -8.79
N ASP A 127 11.34 6.73 -9.36
CA ASP A 127 10.38 7.82 -9.39
C ASP A 127 9.33 7.62 -10.47
N VAL A 128 8.05 7.83 -10.13
CA VAL A 128 6.90 7.70 -11.02
C VAL A 128 5.98 8.91 -10.88
N ASN A 129 5.23 9.21 -11.93
CA ASN A 129 4.30 10.37 -11.90
C ASN A 129 2.98 10.07 -11.15
N GLN A 130 2.69 8.79 -10.85
CA GLN A 130 1.46 8.36 -10.20
C GLN A 130 1.56 8.47 -8.67
N GLY A 131 0.74 9.32 -8.03
CA GLY A 131 0.72 9.45 -6.57
C GLY A 131 0.13 8.21 -5.88
N TYR A 132 -0.88 7.61 -6.45
CA TYR A 132 -1.46 6.34 -5.98
C TYR A 132 -0.64 5.14 -6.47
N THR A 133 0.67 5.16 -6.24
CA THR A 133 1.61 4.17 -6.78
C THR A 133 1.29 2.75 -6.33
N LYS A 134 1.10 2.54 -5.01
CA LYS A 134 0.77 1.23 -4.45
C LYS A 134 -0.61 0.74 -4.90
N CYS A 135 -1.59 1.64 -4.95
CA CYS A 135 -2.92 1.30 -5.44
C CYS A 135 -2.90 0.87 -6.92
N SER A 136 -2.03 1.46 -7.74
CA SER A 136 -1.95 1.20 -9.18
C SER A 136 -1.09 -0.01 -9.55
N VAL A 137 -0.50 -0.72 -8.57
CA VAL A 137 0.44 -1.82 -8.83
C VAL A 137 0.11 -3.04 -7.99
N CYS A 138 -0.14 -4.16 -8.65
CA CYS A 138 -0.11 -5.47 -8.03
C CYS A 138 1.34 -5.98 -7.97
N THR A 139 1.87 -6.14 -6.77
CA THR A 139 3.22 -6.66 -6.57
C THR A 139 3.20 -8.18 -6.53
N VAL A 140 3.75 -8.83 -7.56
CA VAL A 140 3.78 -10.30 -7.70
C VAL A 140 4.99 -10.89 -7.01
N SER A 141 6.17 -10.27 -7.20
CA SER A 141 7.42 -10.62 -6.52
C SER A 141 8.29 -9.37 -6.38
N ASP A 142 9.45 -9.49 -5.73
CA ASP A 142 10.41 -8.37 -5.64
C ASP A 142 10.89 -7.87 -7.02
N LYS A 143 10.69 -8.66 -8.07
CA LYS A 143 11.13 -8.35 -9.44
C LYS A 143 10.00 -8.36 -10.47
N ALA A 144 8.75 -8.63 -10.07
CA ALA A 144 7.62 -8.74 -11.00
C ALA A 144 6.39 -7.96 -10.50
N PHE A 145 5.76 -7.20 -11.40
CA PHE A 145 4.65 -6.32 -11.12
C PHE A 145 3.58 -6.40 -12.20
N ILE A 146 2.34 -6.08 -11.85
CA ILE A 146 1.23 -5.87 -12.79
C ILE A 146 0.69 -4.46 -12.57
N THR A 147 0.48 -3.71 -13.64
CA THR A 147 -0.05 -2.34 -13.54
C THR A 147 -0.89 -1.98 -14.77
N ASP A 148 -1.88 -1.13 -14.58
CA ASP A 148 -2.66 -0.49 -15.64
C ASP A 148 -2.20 0.96 -15.90
N ASP A 149 -1.20 1.44 -15.18
CA ASP A 149 -0.62 2.78 -15.35
C ASP A 149 0.60 2.76 -16.27
N LYS A 150 0.49 3.43 -17.43
CA LYS A 150 1.56 3.48 -18.44
C LYS A 150 2.82 4.18 -17.97
N SER A 151 2.73 5.12 -17.05
CA SER A 151 3.91 5.83 -16.52
C SER A 151 4.71 4.93 -15.59
N ILE A 152 4.01 4.20 -14.72
CA ILE A 152 4.60 3.19 -13.84
C ILE A 152 5.20 2.04 -14.66
N TYR A 153 4.46 1.51 -15.65
CA TYR A 153 4.97 0.48 -16.56
C TYR A 153 6.32 0.87 -17.16
N LYS A 154 6.42 2.07 -17.75
CA LYS A 154 7.65 2.56 -18.36
C LYS A 154 8.79 2.71 -17.35
N ALA A 155 8.52 3.28 -16.17
CA ALA A 155 9.54 3.47 -15.14
C ALA A 155 10.10 2.13 -14.64
N LEU A 156 9.22 1.16 -14.37
CA LEU A 156 9.62 -0.18 -13.92
C LEU A 156 10.36 -0.97 -15.02
N LYS A 157 9.94 -0.87 -16.28
CA LYS A 157 10.68 -1.49 -17.41
C LYS A 157 12.07 -0.89 -17.57
N ASN A 158 12.23 0.43 -17.42
CA ASN A 158 13.53 1.09 -17.46
C ASN A 158 14.45 0.67 -16.31
N ALA A 159 13.87 0.30 -15.16
CA ALA A 159 14.57 -0.26 -14.01
C ALA A 159 14.77 -1.79 -14.10
N GLU A 160 14.56 -2.38 -15.27
CA GLU A 160 14.77 -3.80 -15.60
C GLU A 160 13.88 -4.77 -14.79
N TYR A 161 12.70 -4.32 -14.37
CA TYR A 161 11.69 -5.17 -13.76
C TYR A 161 10.86 -5.94 -14.79
N ASP A 162 10.37 -7.11 -14.40
CA ASP A 162 9.34 -7.82 -15.16
C ASP A 162 7.98 -7.19 -14.87
N VAL A 163 7.33 -6.66 -15.90
CA VAL A 163 6.08 -5.92 -15.75
C VAL A 163 5.07 -6.35 -16.79
N LEU A 164 3.89 -6.73 -16.33
CA LEU A 164 2.71 -6.96 -17.13
C LEU A 164 1.85 -5.70 -17.14
N GLU A 165 1.64 -5.11 -18.32
CA GLU A 165 0.66 -4.05 -18.51
C GLU A 165 -0.72 -4.67 -18.78
N VAL A 166 -1.75 -4.21 -18.05
CA VAL A 166 -3.14 -4.65 -18.24
C VAL A 166 -4.02 -3.48 -18.65
N GLU A 167 -5.22 -3.79 -19.14
CA GLU A 167 -6.18 -2.76 -19.52
C GLU A 167 -6.69 -2.01 -18.29
N LYS A 168 -6.77 -0.68 -18.42
CA LYS A 168 -7.32 0.21 -17.41
C LYS A 168 -8.82 0.05 -17.29
N GLY A 169 -9.35 0.15 -16.06
CA GLY A 169 -10.79 0.08 -15.81
C GLY A 169 -11.32 -1.34 -15.56
N SER A 170 -10.43 -2.31 -15.28
CA SER A 170 -10.83 -3.69 -14.92
C SER A 170 -11.28 -3.85 -13.46
N VAL A 171 -11.09 -2.82 -12.64
CA VAL A 171 -11.48 -2.81 -11.22
C VAL A 171 -12.52 -1.71 -10.99
N ASP A 172 -13.62 -2.06 -10.35
CA ASP A 172 -14.65 -1.09 -9.95
C ASP A 172 -14.31 -0.43 -8.61
N LEU A 173 -14.61 0.86 -8.49
CA LEU A 173 -14.53 1.61 -7.25
C LEU A 173 -15.71 2.59 -7.16
N ASP A 174 -16.58 2.39 -6.18
CA ASP A 174 -17.74 3.24 -5.96
C ASP A 174 -17.35 4.73 -5.83
N GLY A 175 -17.97 5.58 -6.65
CA GLY A 175 -17.72 7.02 -6.65
C GLY A 175 -16.57 7.48 -7.56
N TYR A 176 -15.94 6.56 -8.29
CA TYR A 176 -14.93 6.82 -9.30
C TYR A 176 -15.24 6.09 -10.60
N ASP A 177 -14.64 6.53 -11.72
CA ASP A 177 -14.83 5.89 -13.02
C ASP A 177 -14.22 4.48 -13.08
N TYR A 178 -13.22 4.20 -12.25
CA TYR A 178 -12.56 2.89 -12.08
C TYR A 178 -11.75 2.86 -10.78
N GLY A 179 -11.45 1.66 -10.30
CA GLY A 179 -10.52 1.40 -9.23
C GLY A 179 -9.14 1.01 -9.74
N PHE A 180 -8.23 0.74 -8.80
CA PHE A 180 -6.85 0.38 -9.11
C PHE A 180 -6.56 -1.09 -8.80
N ILE A 181 -5.78 -1.75 -9.67
CA ILE A 181 -5.47 -3.18 -9.56
C ILE A 181 -4.72 -3.53 -8.26
N GLY A 182 -3.81 -2.68 -7.80
CA GLY A 182 -3.07 -2.92 -6.55
C GLY A 182 -3.94 -2.82 -5.29
N GLY A 183 -5.03 -2.02 -5.35
CA GLY A 183 -6.02 -1.96 -4.28
C GLY A 183 -6.95 -3.17 -4.22
N ALA A 184 -7.04 -3.94 -5.31
CA ALA A 184 -7.91 -5.10 -5.45
C ALA A 184 -7.19 -6.45 -5.22
N CYS A 185 -5.89 -6.44 -4.92
CA CYS A 185 -5.12 -7.67 -4.74
C CYS A 185 -4.13 -7.56 -3.57
N CYS A 186 -3.74 -8.71 -3.03
CA CYS A 186 -2.69 -8.79 -2.02
C CYS A 186 -1.96 -10.14 -2.07
N LYS A 187 -0.71 -10.16 -1.63
CA LYS A 187 0.02 -11.40 -1.40
C LYS A 187 -0.24 -11.94 -0.01
N ILE A 188 -0.70 -13.18 0.09
CA ILE A 188 -0.97 -13.87 1.35
C ILE A 188 0.09 -14.91 1.70
N SER A 189 0.94 -15.28 0.74
CA SER A 189 2.16 -16.06 0.98
C SER A 189 3.19 -15.77 -0.12
N LYS A 190 4.34 -16.39 -0.04
CA LYS A 190 5.39 -16.27 -1.08
C LYS A 190 4.85 -16.59 -2.48
N ASP A 191 3.99 -17.59 -2.60
CA ASP A 191 3.54 -18.13 -3.88
C ASP A 191 2.04 -17.92 -4.16
N VAL A 192 1.30 -17.27 -3.24
CA VAL A 192 -0.14 -17.03 -3.37
C VAL A 192 -0.47 -15.56 -3.41
N LEU A 193 -1.09 -15.16 -4.51
CA LEU A 193 -1.70 -13.85 -4.72
C LEU A 193 -3.23 -14.01 -4.63
N ALA A 194 -3.90 -13.17 -3.84
CA ALA A 194 -5.35 -13.09 -3.68
C ALA A 194 -5.89 -11.79 -4.27
#